data_f09d99b0b9e0a8c22538bbc61536c399
#
_entry.id   f09d99b0b9e0a8c22538bbc61536c399
#
_cell.length_a   1.000
_cell.length_b   1.000
_cell.length_c   1.000
_cell.angle_alpha   90.00
_cell.angle_beta   90.00
_cell.angle_gamma   90.00
#
_symmetry.space_group_name_H-M   'P 1'
#
loop_
_entity.id
_entity.type
_entity.pdbx_description
1 polymer ?
#
loop_
_entity_poly.entity_id
_entity_poly.type
_entity_poly.pdbx_seq_one_letter_code
_entity_poly.pdbx_strand_id
1 'polypeptide(L)'
;MTRSRSFRLTVVSAAAIGLFVAADDPRSSRSDQTRPIHDDVALKKWLVNMLVYHRYSAEEAGDVLGYDADKVKSEAMRLNVGAVGVKPRRASDPLTILPYPGGRHPRIGFLEGAVDPQRETKFSVFTPWDPGSYVVVDVPEAIFSDLGLTYLAHTHIPTIFDKEGVKLERLEWTESADGSLSLTRKLPNGIVYKAWVRAYPGEVRMELELTNGTNRPLSDLRVQQCAMLKGARGFEAQTNDNKRFDSPYAIVHDPSRTRWIVHAWSHPQRVWGNPPCPCLHSDPQFPDLKPGETGRLIGRLWFYEGRDIDGLLNDLKTSGWDR
;
A
#
# COMPACT_ATOMS: atom_id res chain seq x y z
N MET A 1 -62.96 32.81 -22.30
CA MET A 1 -61.66 33.44 -22.01
C MET A 1 -60.90 32.50 -21.12
N THR A 2 -60.13 31.61 -21.70
CA THR A 2 -59.36 30.57 -21.00
C THR A 2 -57.88 30.85 -21.24
N ARG A 3 -57.15 31.25 -20.17
CA ARG A 3 -55.69 31.47 -20.21
C ARG A 3 -54.93 30.15 -19.98
N SER A 4 -54.27 29.68 -21.03
CA SER A 4 -53.31 28.61 -20.98
C SER A 4 -52.04 29.08 -20.23
N ARG A 5 -51.59 28.36 -19.18
CA ARG A 5 -50.29 28.55 -18.53
C ARG A 5 -49.34 27.51 -19.09
N SER A 6 -48.38 27.96 -19.87
CA SER A 6 -47.26 27.15 -20.35
C SER A 6 -46.27 26.90 -19.21
N PHE A 7 -46.10 25.66 -18.86
CA PHE A 7 -45.03 25.20 -17.94
C PHE A 7 -43.74 25.07 -18.76
N ARG A 8 -42.75 25.91 -18.46
CA ARG A 8 -41.40 25.73 -19.01
C ARG A 8 -40.64 24.70 -18.13
N LEU A 9 -40.35 23.56 -18.71
CA LEU A 9 -39.44 22.57 -18.13
C LEU A 9 -38.02 23.07 -18.29
N THR A 10 -37.36 23.40 -17.17
CA THR A 10 -35.94 23.72 -17.15
C THR A 10 -35.18 22.41 -17.07
N VAL A 11 -34.54 22.02 -18.17
CA VAL A 11 -33.63 20.88 -18.20
C VAL A 11 -32.33 21.32 -17.54
N VAL A 12 -32.05 20.77 -16.35
CA VAL A 12 -30.76 20.91 -15.70
C VAL A 12 -29.83 19.89 -16.33
N SER A 13 -28.94 20.32 -17.19
CA SER A 13 -27.84 19.48 -17.72
C SER A 13 -26.88 19.20 -16.60
N ALA A 14 -26.84 17.94 -16.17
CA ALA A 14 -25.77 17.42 -15.32
C ALA A 14 -24.47 17.38 -16.16
N ALA A 15 -23.56 18.30 -15.88
CA ALA A 15 -22.21 18.25 -16.43
C ALA A 15 -21.50 17.04 -15.80
N ALA A 16 -21.29 16.00 -16.59
CA ALA A 16 -20.39 14.91 -16.25
C ALA A 16 -18.97 15.50 -16.15
N ILE A 17 -18.46 15.63 -14.93
CA ILE A 17 -17.04 15.92 -14.68
C ILE A 17 -16.28 14.65 -15.09
N GLY A 18 -15.83 14.62 -16.33
CA GLY A 18 -14.85 13.64 -16.80
C GLY A 18 -13.56 13.89 -16.02
N LEU A 19 -13.18 12.96 -15.13
CA LEU A 19 -11.83 12.91 -14.60
C LEU A 19 -10.89 12.65 -15.78
N PHE A 20 -10.28 13.69 -16.30
CA PHE A 20 -9.07 13.56 -17.10
C PHE A 20 -7.97 13.07 -16.16
N VAL A 21 -7.66 11.77 -16.20
CA VAL A 21 -6.39 11.25 -15.72
C VAL A 21 -5.34 11.91 -16.60
N ALA A 22 -4.61 12.89 -16.05
CA ALA A 22 -3.41 13.38 -16.69
C ALA A 22 -2.49 12.18 -16.84
N ALA A 23 -2.26 11.72 -18.05
CA ALA A 23 -1.22 10.75 -18.32
C ALA A 23 0.10 11.41 -17.91
N ASP A 24 0.80 10.80 -16.94
CA ASP A 24 2.18 11.17 -16.64
C ASP A 24 2.95 11.21 -17.96
N ASP A 25 3.72 12.29 -18.20
CA ASP A 25 4.52 12.45 -19.41
C ASP A 25 5.47 11.24 -19.52
N PRO A 26 5.34 10.38 -20.56
CA PRO A 26 6.21 9.21 -20.72
C PRO A 26 7.68 9.58 -20.97
N ARG A 27 8.02 10.86 -20.91
CA ARG A 27 9.34 11.45 -21.10
C ARG A 27 10.05 11.92 -19.83
N SER A 28 9.48 11.76 -18.64
CA SER A 28 10.31 11.87 -17.44
C SER A 28 11.40 10.80 -17.55
N SER A 29 12.65 11.21 -17.60
CA SER A 29 13.76 10.30 -17.92
C SER A 29 13.68 9.06 -17.02
N ARG A 30 13.67 7.84 -17.59
CA ARG A 30 13.66 6.58 -16.84
C ARG A 30 14.70 6.56 -15.70
N SER A 31 15.80 7.31 -15.84
CA SER A 31 16.86 7.44 -14.85
C SER A 31 16.41 8.00 -13.50
N ASP A 32 15.44 8.93 -13.46
CA ASP A 32 14.99 9.55 -12.22
C ASP A 32 14.06 8.66 -11.41
N GLN A 33 13.55 7.59 -12.03
CA GLN A 33 12.59 6.67 -11.40
C GLN A 33 13.21 5.34 -10.98
N THR A 34 14.46 5.08 -11.35
CA THR A 34 15.14 3.82 -11.05
C THR A 34 15.65 3.77 -9.61
N ARG A 35 15.80 2.55 -9.11
CA ARG A 35 16.36 2.32 -7.78
C ARG A 35 17.89 2.48 -7.79
N PRO A 36 18.47 3.35 -6.97
CA PRO A 36 19.92 3.43 -6.89
C PRO A 36 20.50 2.15 -6.27
N ILE A 37 21.51 1.59 -6.92
CA ILE A 37 22.26 0.44 -6.44
C ILE A 37 23.68 0.88 -6.15
N HIS A 38 24.14 0.67 -4.93
CA HIS A 38 25.44 1.17 -4.47
C HIS A 38 26.53 0.09 -4.44
N ASP A 39 26.12 -1.21 -4.31
CA ASP A 39 27.05 -2.33 -4.23
C ASP A 39 26.40 -3.67 -4.64
N ASP A 40 27.19 -4.71 -4.71
CA ASP A 40 26.75 -6.07 -5.07
C ASP A 40 25.80 -6.69 -4.03
N VAL A 41 25.90 -6.31 -2.76
CA VAL A 41 25.02 -6.83 -1.70
C VAL A 41 23.60 -6.28 -1.91
N ALA A 42 23.50 -4.98 -2.14
CA ALA A 42 22.23 -4.32 -2.46
C ALA A 42 21.65 -4.85 -3.78
N LEU A 43 22.49 -5.00 -4.82
CA LEU A 43 22.03 -5.54 -6.10
C LEU A 43 21.49 -6.96 -5.95
N LYS A 44 22.23 -7.86 -5.30
CA LYS A 44 21.77 -9.22 -5.04
C LYS A 44 20.48 -9.26 -4.27
N LYS A 45 20.35 -8.46 -3.21
CA LYS A 45 19.13 -8.35 -2.40
C LYS A 45 17.92 -7.99 -3.28
N TRP A 46 18.04 -6.95 -4.13
CA TRP A 46 16.95 -6.53 -4.99
C TRP A 46 16.65 -7.51 -6.11
N LEU A 47 17.64 -8.14 -6.71
CA LEU A 47 17.44 -9.21 -7.69
C LEU A 47 16.73 -10.42 -7.06
N VAL A 48 17.11 -10.84 -5.85
CA VAL A 48 16.40 -11.90 -5.11
C VAL A 48 14.96 -11.48 -4.81
N ASN A 49 14.73 -10.27 -4.30
CA ASN A 49 13.40 -9.73 -4.04
C ASN A 49 12.51 -9.80 -5.29
N MET A 50 13.01 -9.29 -6.42
CA MET A 50 12.24 -9.22 -7.67
C MET A 50 12.11 -10.58 -8.37
N LEU A 51 13.22 -11.25 -8.68
CA LEU A 51 13.20 -12.45 -9.53
C LEU A 51 12.73 -13.69 -8.78
N VAL A 52 13.10 -13.84 -7.50
CA VAL A 52 12.80 -15.07 -6.73
C VAL A 52 11.44 -14.95 -6.02
N TYR A 53 11.24 -13.88 -5.28
CA TYR A 53 10.00 -13.71 -4.49
C TYR A 53 8.83 -13.16 -5.33
N HIS A 54 9.00 -12.00 -5.95
CA HIS A 54 7.93 -11.36 -6.74
C HIS A 54 7.76 -11.97 -8.13
N ARG A 55 8.70 -12.82 -8.57
CA ARG A 55 8.68 -13.46 -9.88
C ARG A 55 8.55 -12.47 -11.04
N TYR A 56 9.32 -11.40 -10.96
CA TYR A 56 9.45 -10.45 -12.05
C TYR A 56 10.18 -11.08 -13.22
N SER A 57 9.84 -10.67 -14.43
CA SER A 57 10.67 -10.93 -15.61
C SER A 57 11.97 -10.13 -15.54
N ALA A 58 12.93 -10.45 -16.38
CA ALA A 58 14.17 -9.66 -16.48
C ALA A 58 13.90 -8.22 -16.96
N GLU A 59 12.90 -8.05 -17.81
CA GLU A 59 12.44 -6.75 -18.30
C GLU A 59 11.85 -5.90 -17.15
N GLU A 60 10.91 -6.47 -16.39
CA GLU A 60 10.31 -5.78 -15.22
C GLU A 60 11.36 -5.40 -14.16
N ALA A 61 12.31 -6.30 -13.88
CA ALA A 61 13.42 -6.00 -12.98
C ALA A 61 14.36 -4.94 -13.56
N GLY A 62 14.53 -4.94 -14.88
CA GLY A 62 15.29 -3.93 -15.62
C GLY A 62 14.68 -2.54 -15.48
N ASP A 63 13.37 -2.41 -15.59
CA ASP A 63 12.65 -1.14 -15.36
C ASP A 63 12.91 -0.57 -13.96
N VAL A 64 12.99 -1.43 -12.94
CA VAL A 64 13.30 -1.01 -11.56
C VAL A 64 14.74 -0.55 -11.40
N LEU A 65 15.69 -1.23 -12.05
CA LEU A 65 17.14 -1.03 -11.87
C LEU A 65 17.75 -0.04 -12.88
N GLY A 66 17.03 0.33 -13.95
CA GLY A 66 17.59 1.06 -15.07
C GLY A 66 18.54 0.20 -15.92
N TYR A 67 18.33 -1.12 -15.96
CA TYR A 67 19.11 -2.09 -16.72
C TYR A 67 18.29 -2.65 -17.88
N ASP A 68 18.96 -3.08 -18.94
CA ASP A 68 18.31 -3.96 -19.93
C ASP A 68 18.17 -5.40 -19.38
N ALA A 69 17.33 -6.19 -20.02
CA ALA A 69 17.04 -7.55 -19.57
C ALA A 69 18.28 -8.47 -19.59
N ASP A 70 19.20 -8.27 -20.51
CA ASP A 70 20.41 -9.10 -20.62
C ASP A 70 21.41 -8.77 -19.51
N LYS A 71 21.51 -7.49 -19.13
CA LYS A 71 22.27 -7.06 -17.95
C LYS A 71 21.66 -7.64 -16.68
N VAL A 72 20.32 -7.61 -16.51
CA VAL A 72 19.65 -8.25 -15.38
C VAL A 72 19.99 -9.73 -15.28
N LYS A 73 19.92 -10.47 -16.40
CA LYS A 73 20.25 -11.91 -16.47
C LYS A 73 21.73 -12.15 -16.13
N SER A 74 22.64 -11.36 -16.69
CA SER A 74 24.08 -11.52 -16.42
C SER A 74 24.44 -11.24 -14.97
N GLU A 75 23.88 -10.20 -14.35
CA GLU A 75 24.08 -9.88 -12.97
C GLU A 75 23.45 -10.93 -12.03
N ALA A 76 22.27 -11.44 -12.37
CA ALA A 76 21.63 -12.51 -11.62
C ALA A 76 22.47 -13.80 -11.62
N MET A 77 23.11 -14.14 -12.76
CA MET A 77 24.06 -15.26 -12.86
C MET A 77 25.33 -14.98 -12.07
N ARG A 78 25.94 -13.82 -12.26
CA ARG A 78 27.18 -13.41 -11.56
C ARG A 78 27.03 -13.48 -10.04
N LEU A 79 25.89 -13.03 -9.52
CA LEU A 79 25.59 -13.00 -8.10
C LEU A 79 24.95 -14.29 -7.57
N ASN A 80 24.81 -15.30 -8.44
CA ASN A 80 24.21 -16.60 -8.08
C ASN A 80 22.79 -16.47 -7.44
N VAL A 81 21.95 -15.62 -8.02
CA VAL A 81 20.58 -15.34 -7.55
C VAL A 81 19.70 -16.59 -7.67
N GLY A 82 19.84 -17.37 -8.74
CA GLY A 82 19.05 -18.58 -9.00
C GLY A 82 19.26 -19.70 -7.96
N ALA A 83 20.37 -19.67 -7.20
CA ALA A 83 20.57 -20.61 -6.09
C ALA A 83 19.77 -20.25 -4.83
N VAL A 84 19.20 -19.04 -4.76
CA VAL A 84 18.35 -18.59 -3.66
C VAL A 84 16.92 -19.05 -3.95
N GLY A 85 16.55 -20.20 -3.38
CA GLY A 85 15.16 -20.69 -3.45
C GLY A 85 14.27 -20.01 -2.40
N VAL A 86 12.97 -19.91 -2.68
CA VAL A 86 11.97 -19.58 -1.64
C VAL A 86 11.87 -20.79 -0.71
N LYS A 87 12.23 -20.60 0.56
CA LYS A 87 12.13 -21.68 1.55
C LYS A 87 10.66 -22.04 1.80
N PRO A 88 10.30 -23.34 1.80
CA PRO A 88 8.98 -23.75 2.22
C PRO A 88 8.69 -23.25 3.64
N ARG A 89 7.57 -22.57 3.83
CA ARG A 89 7.15 -22.05 5.13
C ARG A 89 6.40 -23.14 5.91
N ARG A 90 6.71 -23.29 7.20
CA ARG A 90 5.88 -24.07 8.13
C ARG A 90 4.78 -23.15 8.68
N ALA A 91 3.70 -23.73 9.19
CA ALA A 91 2.60 -22.95 9.78
C ALA A 91 3.05 -22.07 10.96
N SER A 92 4.08 -22.53 11.71
CA SER A 92 4.67 -21.79 12.84
C SER A 92 5.66 -20.69 12.46
N ASP A 93 6.10 -20.66 11.19
CA ASP A 93 7.07 -19.65 10.75
C ASP A 93 6.35 -18.31 10.50
N PRO A 94 6.98 -17.16 10.75
CA PRO A 94 6.45 -15.87 10.35
C PRO A 94 6.16 -15.81 8.84
N LEU A 95 5.20 -14.97 8.44
CA LEU A 95 5.00 -14.65 7.03
C LEU A 95 6.25 -13.98 6.45
N THR A 96 6.46 -14.11 5.15
CA THR A 96 7.49 -13.34 4.47
C THR A 96 6.97 -11.94 4.17
N ILE A 97 7.69 -10.92 4.63
CA ILE A 97 7.47 -9.53 4.26
C ILE A 97 8.72 -8.97 3.59
N LEU A 98 8.56 -8.20 2.54
CA LEU A 98 9.66 -7.55 1.82
C LEU A 98 9.26 -6.13 1.41
N PRO A 99 10.20 -5.17 1.36
CA PRO A 99 9.94 -3.89 0.71
C PRO A 99 9.43 -4.11 -0.72
N TYR A 100 8.39 -3.37 -1.13
CA TYR A 100 7.87 -3.48 -2.48
C TYR A 100 8.86 -2.89 -3.48
N PRO A 101 9.26 -3.61 -4.54
CA PRO A 101 10.33 -3.14 -5.42
C PRO A 101 9.93 -1.98 -6.34
N GLY A 102 8.64 -1.80 -6.63
CA GLY A 102 8.16 -0.91 -7.70
C GLY A 102 8.19 -1.58 -9.08
N GLY A 103 8.06 -0.82 -10.15
CA GLY A 103 8.07 -1.30 -11.54
C GLY A 103 6.75 -1.91 -11.99
N ARG A 104 6.25 -2.91 -11.31
CA ARG A 104 4.90 -3.47 -11.47
C ARG A 104 3.94 -2.67 -10.60
N HIS A 105 2.92 -2.03 -11.20
CA HIS A 105 1.96 -1.29 -10.39
C HIS A 105 1.09 -2.26 -9.56
N PRO A 106 0.95 -2.05 -8.23
CA PRO A 106 0.21 -2.98 -7.38
C PRO A 106 -1.32 -2.91 -7.55
N ARG A 107 -1.82 -1.97 -8.34
CA ARG A 107 -3.24 -1.82 -8.71
C ARG A 107 -3.48 -2.16 -10.17
N ILE A 108 -4.65 -2.72 -10.50
CA ILE A 108 -5.09 -2.95 -11.88
C ILE A 108 -5.47 -1.60 -12.49
N GLY A 109 -5.18 -1.43 -13.79
CA GLY A 109 -5.56 -0.24 -14.57
C GLY A 109 -4.66 0.98 -14.40
N PHE A 110 -3.52 0.84 -13.69
CA PHE A 110 -2.52 1.90 -13.56
C PHE A 110 -1.30 1.60 -14.44
N LEU A 111 -0.54 2.66 -14.75
CA LEU A 111 0.63 2.58 -15.61
C LEU A 111 1.71 1.68 -15.01
N GLU A 112 2.17 0.70 -15.79
CA GLU A 112 3.32 -0.15 -15.45
C GLU A 112 4.65 0.58 -15.73
N GLY A 113 5.74 0.09 -15.14
CA GLY A 113 7.09 0.63 -15.31
C GLY A 113 7.45 1.81 -14.42
N ALA A 114 6.47 2.47 -13.77
CA ALA A 114 6.76 3.53 -12.81
C ALA A 114 7.27 2.94 -11.50
N VAL A 115 8.43 3.39 -11.04
CA VAL A 115 9.07 2.90 -9.80
C VAL A 115 8.78 3.81 -8.62
N ASP A 116 8.96 5.10 -8.80
CA ASP A 116 8.75 6.13 -7.80
C ASP A 116 7.44 6.89 -8.11
N PRO A 117 6.56 7.12 -7.16
CA PRO A 117 6.59 6.82 -5.72
C PRO A 117 5.94 5.48 -5.34
N GLN A 118 5.75 4.56 -6.26
CA GLN A 118 4.97 3.33 -6.03
C GLN A 118 5.59 2.34 -5.04
N ARG A 119 6.86 2.50 -4.69
CA ARG A 119 7.56 1.67 -3.72
C ARG A 119 7.54 2.24 -2.30
N GLU A 120 7.54 3.58 -2.20
CA GLU A 120 7.61 4.28 -0.94
C GLU A 120 6.38 3.95 -0.07
N THR A 121 6.59 3.70 1.22
CA THR A 121 5.60 3.21 2.19
C THR A 121 4.98 1.84 1.88
N LYS A 122 5.33 1.22 0.74
CA LYS A 122 4.80 -0.07 0.33
C LYS A 122 5.70 -1.22 0.75
N PHE A 123 5.07 -2.27 1.25
CA PHE A 123 5.72 -3.56 1.44
C PHE A 123 4.80 -4.68 0.96
N SER A 124 5.40 -5.81 0.60
CA SER A 124 4.69 -7.00 0.19
C SER A 124 4.60 -7.99 1.33
N VAL A 125 3.44 -8.61 1.48
CA VAL A 125 3.19 -9.74 2.37
C VAL A 125 2.88 -10.96 1.51
N PHE A 126 3.74 -11.96 1.52
CA PHE A 126 3.52 -13.19 0.77
C PHE A 126 2.52 -14.07 1.50
N THR A 127 1.51 -14.56 0.73
CA THR A 127 0.43 -15.34 1.33
C THR A 127 0.95 -16.68 1.86
N PRO A 128 0.38 -17.23 2.96
CA PRO A 128 0.84 -18.50 3.51
C PRO A 128 0.59 -19.70 2.61
N TRP A 129 -0.27 -19.55 1.60
CA TRP A 129 -0.76 -20.64 0.75
C TRP A 129 -0.01 -20.79 -0.57
N ASP A 130 0.58 -19.70 -1.07
CA ASP A 130 1.30 -19.66 -2.34
C ASP A 130 2.49 -18.69 -2.23
N PRO A 131 3.73 -19.17 -2.31
CA PRO A 131 4.92 -18.33 -2.17
C PRO A 131 5.14 -17.34 -3.31
N GLY A 132 4.34 -17.42 -4.38
CA GLY A 132 4.35 -16.43 -5.47
C GLY A 132 3.15 -15.51 -5.47
N SER A 133 2.31 -15.56 -4.44
CA SER A 133 1.13 -14.73 -4.25
C SER A 133 1.36 -13.76 -3.09
N TYR A 134 1.06 -12.48 -3.28
CA TYR A 134 1.34 -11.44 -2.28
C TYR A 134 0.31 -10.32 -2.30
N VAL A 135 0.10 -9.73 -1.13
CA VAL A 135 -0.63 -8.47 -0.93
C VAL A 135 0.39 -7.35 -0.83
N VAL A 136 0.15 -6.24 -1.49
CA VAL A 136 0.97 -5.02 -1.32
C VAL A 136 0.23 -4.07 -0.38
N VAL A 137 0.89 -3.65 0.69
CA VAL A 137 0.28 -2.81 1.73
C VAL A 137 0.99 -1.46 1.79
N ASP A 138 0.22 -0.38 1.82
CA ASP A 138 0.70 0.96 2.11
C ASP A 138 0.59 1.27 3.61
N VAL A 139 1.66 1.84 4.20
CA VAL A 139 1.66 2.33 5.59
C VAL A 139 2.43 3.66 5.68
N PRO A 140 1.76 4.79 5.46
CA PRO A 140 0.42 5.01 4.96
C PRO A 140 0.36 5.19 3.43
N GLU A 141 -0.84 5.10 2.83
CA GLU A 141 -1.06 5.59 1.47
C GLU A 141 -1.17 7.12 1.43
N ALA A 142 -1.96 7.69 2.34
CA ALA A 142 -2.15 9.14 2.44
C ALA A 142 -2.36 9.59 3.89
N ILE A 143 -1.96 10.84 4.18
CA ILE A 143 -2.25 11.54 5.43
C ILE A 143 -2.91 12.88 5.07
N PHE A 144 -4.09 13.12 5.61
CA PHE A 144 -4.83 14.37 5.55
C PHE A 144 -4.75 15.09 6.89
N SER A 145 -4.93 16.40 6.87
CA SER A 145 -5.11 17.22 8.07
C SER A 145 -5.94 18.44 7.70
N ASP A 146 -6.20 19.33 8.65
CA ASP A 146 -6.77 20.66 8.40
C ASP A 146 -5.91 21.55 7.49
N LEU A 147 -4.66 21.15 7.19
CA LEU A 147 -3.81 21.77 6.17
C LEU A 147 -4.09 21.24 4.76
N GLY A 148 -4.83 20.15 4.61
CA GLY A 148 -5.09 19.44 3.37
C GLY A 148 -4.36 18.12 3.27
N LEU A 149 -4.11 17.63 2.04
CA LEU A 149 -3.36 16.40 1.79
C LEU A 149 -1.87 16.64 2.06
N THR A 150 -1.35 16.12 3.18
CA THR A 150 0.03 16.31 3.63
C THR A 150 0.99 15.25 3.13
N TYR A 151 0.51 14.05 2.81
CA TYR A 151 1.30 12.97 2.23
C TYR A 151 0.44 12.07 1.35
N LEU A 152 1.00 11.64 0.22
CA LEU A 152 0.41 10.62 -0.64
C LEU A 152 1.54 9.78 -1.26
N ALA A 153 1.44 8.46 -1.15
CA ALA A 153 2.39 7.50 -1.72
C ALA A 153 2.26 7.32 -3.24
N HIS A 154 1.56 8.25 -3.92
CA HIS A 154 1.35 8.29 -5.36
C HIS A 154 1.41 9.73 -5.87
N THR A 155 1.83 9.93 -7.13
CA THR A 155 1.98 11.28 -7.71
C THR A 155 0.76 11.77 -8.48
N HIS A 156 -0.29 10.97 -8.62
CA HIS A 156 -1.46 11.31 -9.43
C HIS A 156 -2.37 12.41 -8.83
N ILE A 157 -2.22 12.70 -7.53
CA ILE A 157 -2.92 13.80 -6.85
C ILE A 157 -1.89 14.65 -6.12
N PRO A 158 -1.83 15.98 -6.36
CA PRO A 158 -0.84 16.82 -5.72
C PRO A 158 -1.13 17.03 -4.23
N THR A 159 -0.10 16.89 -3.40
CA THR A 159 -0.09 17.25 -1.99
C THR A 159 0.04 18.77 -1.79
N ILE A 160 0.01 19.25 -0.55
CA ILE A 160 0.29 20.66 -0.23
C ILE A 160 1.72 21.04 -0.69
N PHE A 161 2.68 20.13 -0.61
CA PHE A 161 4.08 20.38 -0.98
C PHE A 161 4.27 20.45 -2.50
N ASP A 162 3.58 19.60 -3.26
CA ASP A 162 3.63 19.67 -4.74
C ASP A 162 3.07 21.00 -5.24
N LYS A 163 2.01 21.54 -4.59
CA LYS A 163 1.44 22.85 -4.90
C LYS A 163 2.40 24.00 -4.60
N GLU A 164 3.30 23.82 -3.65
CA GLU A 164 4.35 24.77 -3.28
C GLU A 164 5.65 24.56 -4.08
N GLY A 165 5.69 23.58 -4.99
CA GLY A 165 6.88 23.22 -5.78
C GLY A 165 7.98 22.55 -4.97
N VAL A 166 7.64 21.97 -3.81
CA VAL A 166 8.57 21.27 -2.93
C VAL A 166 8.54 19.77 -3.25
N LYS A 167 9.66 19.23 -3.71
CA LYS A 167 9.82 17.79 -3.95
C LYS A 167 10.25 17.09 -2.68
N LEU A 168 9.50 16.06 -2.27
CA LEU A 168 9.88 15.21 -1.15
C LEU A 168 11.00 14.25 -1.56
N GLU A 169 11.95 14.02 -0.66
CA GLU A 169 13.03 13.05 -0.87
C GLU A 169 12.46 11.62 -0.96
N ARG A 170 13.13 10.77 -1.73
CA ARG A 170 12.81 9.34 -1.80
C ARG A 170 13.20 8.65 -0.51
N LEU A 171 12.36 7.70 -0.07
CA LEU A 171 12.62 6.88 1.10
C LEU A 171 12.68 5.39 0.75
N GLU A 172 13.39 4.66 1.58
CA GLU A 172 13.46 3.19 1.55
C GLU A 172 13.18 2.63 2.94
N TRP A 173 12.57 1.45 2.96
CA TRP A 173 12.39 0.71 4.20
C TRP A 173 13.76 0.30 4.76
N THR A 174 13.92 0.50 6.05
CA THR A 174 15.03 -0.08 6.83
C THR A 174 14.62 -1.47 7.32
N GLU A 175 15.42 -2.48 7.00
CA GLU A 175 15.22 -3.85 7.48
C GLU A 175 16.06 -4.08 8.72
N SER A 176 15.43 -4.58 9.79
CA SER A 176 16.10 -4.95 11.03
C SER A 176 16.50 -6.44 11.01
N ALA A 177 17.44 -6.83 11.89
CA ALA A 177 17.92 -8.21 11.98
C ALA A 177 16.82 -9.23 12.35
N ASP A 178 15.73 -8.78 12.97
CA ASP A 178 14.56 -9.60 13.31
C ASP A 178 13.52 -9.69 12.17
N GLY A 179 13.84 -9.15 10.99
CA GLY A 179 12.99 -9.13 9.81
C GLY A 179 11.88 -8.08 9.84
N SER A 180 11.86 -7.18 10.84
CA SER A 180 10.94 -6.06 10.83
C SER A 180 11.38 -4.97 9.83
N LEU A 181 10.39 -4.24 9.31
CA LEU A 181 10.61 -3.09 8.43
C LEU A 181 10.23 -1.80 9.17
N SER A 182 11.01 -0.75 9.00
CA SER A 182 10.71 0.58 9.53
C SER A 182 10.99 1.68 8.52
N LEU A 183 10.23 2.77 8.61
CA LEU A 183 10.36 3.93 7.75
C LEU A 183 10.05 5.18 8.57
N THR A 184 10.85 6.22 8.40
CA THR A 184 10.60 7.53 9.04
C THR A 184 10.66 8.61 7.98
N ARG A 185 9.61 9.44 7.91
CA ARG A 185 9.59 10.64 7.06
C ARG A 185 9.38 11.88 7.91
N LYS A 186 10.23 12.86 7.73
CA LYS A 186 10.04 14.24 8.20
C LYS A 186 9.55 15.07 7.01
N LEU A 187 8.37 15.65 7.13
CA LEU A 187 7.80 16.55 6.13
C LEU A 187 8.38 17.96 6.29
N PRO A 188 8.39 18.80 5.22
CA PRO A 188 8.97 20.14 5.26
C PRO A 188 8.35 21.06 6.34
N ASN A 189 7.09 20.88 6.67
CA ASN A 189 6.40 21.63 7.73
C ASN A 189 6.68 21.14 9.16
N GLY A 190 7.51 20.11 9.32
CA GLY A 190 7.89 19.56 10.61
C GLY A 190 7.05 18.36 11.08
N ILE A 191 5.96 17.99 10.39
CA ILE A 191 5.26 16.74 10.69
C ILE A 191 6.22 15.58 10.46
N VAL A 192 6.28 14.65 11.43
CA VAL A 192 7.05 13.41 11.29
C VAL A 192 6.11 12.23 11.42
N TYR A 193 6.17 11.30 10.48
CA TYR A 193 5.52 10.00 10.68
C TYR A 193 6.55 8.87 10.64
N LYS A 194 6.25 7.81 11.41
CA LYS A 194 7.04 6.58 11.46
C LYS A 194 6.12 5.41 11.21
N ALA A 195 6.50 4.54 10.29
CA ALA A 195 5.84 3.26 10.06
C ALA A 195 6.73 2.12 10.54
N TRP A 196 6.13 1.12 11.15
CA TRP A 196 6.80 -0.10 11.57
C TRP A 196 5.93 -1.31 11.22
N VAL A 197 6.58 -2.39 10.74
CA VAL A 197 5.90 -3.61 10.27
C VAL A 197 6.68 -4.83 10.70
N ARG A 198 5.99 -5.84 11.25
CA ARG A 198 6.58 -7.12 11.61
C ARG A 198 5.64 -8.29 11.30
N ALA A 199 6.20 -9.34 10.71
CA ALA A 199 5.48 -10.56 10.42
C ALA A 199 5.50 -11.54 11.60
N TYR A 200 4.38 -12.26 11.76
CA TYR A 200 4.17 -13.36 12.70
C TYR A 200 3.53 -14.54 11.95
N PRO A 201 3.38 -15.71 12.56
CA PRO A 201 2.60 -16.79 11.95
C PRO A 201 1.14 -16.35 11.71
N GLY A 202 0.73 -16.32 10.43
CA GLY A 202 -0.65 -15.97 10.03
C GLY A 202 -1.05 -14.49 10.13
N GLU A 203 -0.19 -13.62 10.67
CA GLU A 203 -0.50 -12.18 10.76
C GLU A 203 0.71 -11.27 10.49
N VAL A 204 0.42 -10.04 10.11
CA VAL A 204 1.39 -8.94 10.09
C VAL A 204 0.88 -7.84 11.02
N ARG A 205 1.76 -7.38 11.89
CA ARG A 205 1.54 -6.25 12.79
C ARG A 205 2.14 -4.99 12.20
N MET A 206 1.37 -3.92 12.24
CA MET A 206 1.73 -2.62 11.68
C MET A 206 1.48 -1.54 12.72
N GLU A 207 2.33 -0.53 12.74
CA GLU A 207 2.17 0.65 13.58
C GLU A 207 2.46 1.89 12.75
N LEU A 208 1.69 2.94 12.98
CA LEU A 208 1.92 4.26 12.41
C LEU A 208 1.89 5.28 13.55
N GLU A 209 3.00 5.99 13.73
CA GLU A 209 3.10 7.14 14.62
C GLU A 209 3.13 8.42 13.81
N LEU A 210 2.48 9.47 14.31
CA LEU A 210 2.56 10.82 13.77
C LEU A 210 2.85 11.81 14.88
N THR A 211 3.93 12.58 14.72
CA THR A 211 4.31 13.68 15.63
C THR A 211 3.99 15.00 14.95
N ASN A 212 3.23 15.84 15.63
CA ASN A 212 2.99 17.21 15.19
C ASN A 212 4.21 18.10 15.52
N GLY A 213 5.14 18.20 14.57
CA GLY A 213 6.30 19.12 14.68
C GLY A 213 6.03 20.52 14.14
N THR A 214 4.75 20.87 13.87
CA THR A 214 4.36 22.24 13.49
C THR A 214 4.19 23.13 14.73
N ASN A 215 4.00 24.42 14.53
CA ASN A 215 3.79 25.40 15.60
C ASN A 215 2.30 25.63 15.97
N ARG A 216 1.38 24.82 15.43
CA ARG A 216 -0.08 24.92 15.64
C ARG A 216 -0.68 23.54 15.89
N PRO A 217 -1.84 23.44 16.56
CA PRO A 217 -2.59 22.19 16.63
C PRO A 217 -2.95 21.69 15.21
N LEU A 218 -2.92 20.39 15.01
CA LEU A 218 -3.40 19.69 13.83
C LEU A 218 -4.69 18.96 14.16
N SER A 219 -5.67 19.07 13.30
CA SER A 219 -6.95 18.38 13.39
C SER A 219 -7.29 17.67 12.08
N ASP A 220 -8.38 16.91 12.08
CA ASP A 220 -8.84 16.14 10.91
C ASP A 220 -7.75 15.21 10.34
N LEU A 221 -6.93 14.63 11.22
CA LEU A 221 -5.79 13.76 10.89
C LEU A 221 -6.26 12.38 10.40
N ARG A 222 -6.88 12.35 9.23
CA ARG A 222 -7.35 11.11 8.57
C ARG A 222 -6.21 10.45 7.82
N VAL A 223 -6.16 9.13 7.90
CA VAL A 223 -5.14 8.32 7.23
C VAL A 223 -5.83 7.37 6.26
N GLN A 224 -5.29 7.24 5.06
CA GLN A 224 -5.71 6.22 4.11
C GLN A 224 -4.68 5.09 4.14
N GLN A 225 -5.18 3.86 4.34
CA GLN A 225 -4.39 2.64 4.38
C GLN A 225 -4.93 1.70 3.30
N CYS A 226 -4.05 1.11 2.50
CA CYS A 226 -4.46 0.28 1.38
C CYS A 226 -3.76 -1.07 1.40
N ALA A 227 -4.52 -2.16 1.32
CA ALA A 227 -4.03 -3.50 1.03
C ALA A 227 -4.48 -3.88 -0.39
N MET A 228 -3.53 -3.87 -1.34
CA MET A 228 -3.76 -4.06 -2.77
C MET A 228 -3.65 -5.53 -3.14
N LEU A 229 -4.63 -6.06 -3.86
CA LEU A 229 -4.83 -7.49 -4.09
C LEU A 229 -4.43 -7.98 -5.48
N LYS A 230 -3.93 -7.11 -6.38
CA LYS A 230 -3.53 -7.52 -7.75
C LYS A 230 -2.56 -8.72 -7.76
N GLY A 231 -1.64 -8.79 -6.81
CA GLY A 231 -0.67 -9.88 -6.67
C GLY A 231 -1.17 -11.07 -5.83
N ALA A 232 -2.35 -10.97 -5.22
CA ALA A 232 -2.90 -11.98 -4.33
C ALA A 232 -3.83 -12.95 -5.11
N ARG A 233 -3.25 -14.06 -5.60
CA ARG A 233 -3.98 -15.03 -6.45
C ARG A 233 -5.22 -15.59 -5.76
N GLY A 234 -6.36 -15.49 -6.46
CA GLY A 234 -7.67 -15.88 -5.98
C GLY A 234 -8.41 -14.78 -5.21
N PHE A 235 -7.79 -13.60 -5.00
CA PHE A 235 -8.39 -12.47 -4.29
C PHE A 235 -8.47 -11.20 -5.17
N GLU A 236 -7.92 -11.24 -6.37
CA GLU A 236 -7.76 -10.12 -7.30
C GLU A 236 -9.03 -9.75 -8.09
N ALA A 237 -10.17 -10.36 -7.80
CA ALA A 237 -11.42 -10.09 -8.52
C ALA A 237 -11.84 -8.62 -8.40
N GLN A 238 -12.12 -7.99 -9.56
CA GLN A 238 -12.55 -6.59 -9.68
C GLN A 238 -14.03 -6.40 -9.30
N THR A 239 -14.39 -6.85 -8.09
CA THR A 239 -15.73 -6.77 -7.51
C THR A 239 -15.66 -6.57 -6.00
N ASN A 240 -16.76 -6.18 -5.39
CA ASN A 240 -16.95 -6.25 -3.94
C ASN A 240 -17.76 -7.47 -3.49
N ASP A 241 -18.22 -8.33 -4.41
CA ASP A 241 -19.04 -9.51 -4.05
C ASP A 241 -18.28 -10.55 -3.22
N ASN A 242 -16.94 -10.56 -3.33
CA ASN A 242 -16.04 -11.37 -2.51
C ASN A 242 -15.52 -10.65 -1.28
N LYS A 243 -16.08 -9.47 -0.94
CA LYS A 243 -15.62 -8.63 0.15
C LYS A 243 -16.72 -8.39 1.17
N ARG A 244 -16.31 -8.17 2.43
CA ARG A 244 -17.17 -7.75 3.53
C ARG A 244 -16.49 -6.63 4.29
N PHE A 245 -17.27 -5.62 4.66
CA PHE A 245 -16.80 -4.44 5.39
C PHE A 245 -17.57 -4.34 6.70
N ASP A 246 -16.92 -4.77 7.80
CA ASP A 246 -17.47 -4.82 9.15
C ASP A 246 -16.48 -4.12 10.09
N SER A 247 -16.65 -2.81 10.24
CA SER A 247 -15.69 -1.96 10.94
C SER A 247 -15.21 -2.56 12.26
N PRO A 248 -13.89 -2.62 12.51
CA PRO A 248 -12.77 -2.06 11.73
C PRO A 248 -12.27 -2.96 10.58
N TYR A 249 -12.90 -4.08 10.30
CA TYR A 249 -12.42 -5.14 9.41
C TYR A 249 -12.85 -4.94 7.96
N ALA A 250 -11.88 -4.85 7.04
CA ALA A 250 -12.05 -5.05 5.61
C ALA A 250 -11.60 -6.47 5.26
N ILE A 251 -12.48 -7.25 4.65
CA ILE A 251 -12.35 -8.70 4.52
C ILE A 251 -12.51 -9.09 3.05
N VAL A 252 -11.69 -10.02 2.58
CA VAL A 252 -11.86 -10.65 1.26
C VAL A 252 -11.67 -12.14 1.36
N HIS A 253 -12.41 -12.90 0.55
CA HIS A 253 -12.28 -14.35 0.46
C HIS A 253 -11.92 -14.83 -0.94
N ASP A 254 -11.30 -16.00 -1.01
CA ASP A 254 -11.10 -16.75 -2.24
C ASP A 254 -12.43 -17.32 -2.80
N PRO A 255 -12.49 -17.78 -4.06
CA PRO A 255 -13.73 -18.33 -4.63
C PRO A 255 -14.32 -19.50 -3.84
N SER A 256 -13.51 -20.29 -3.14
CA SER A 256 -13.96 -21.43 -2.34
C SER A 256 -14.48 -21.06 -0.94
N ARG A 257 -14.28 -19.81 -0.53
CA ARG A 257 -14.57 -19.29 0.82
C ARG A 257 -13.91 -20.11 1.93
N THR A 258 -12.68 -20.55 1.67
CA THR A 258 -11.85 -21.29 2.64
C THR A 258 -10.60 -20.54 3.03
N ARG A 259 -10.23 -19.49 2.28
CA ARG A 259 -9.09 -18.63 2.57
C ARG A 259 -9.55 -17.19 2.62
N TRP A 260 -9.06 -16.46 3.62
CA TRP A 260 -9.52 -15.11 3.93
C TRP A 260 -8.33 -14.21 4.22
N ILE A 261 -8.42 -12.98 3.75
CA ILE A 261 -7.51 -11.89 4.13
C ILE A 261 -8.33 -10.85 4.86
N VAL A 262 -7.89 -10.48 6.06
CA VAL A 262 -8.57 -9.50 6.92
C VAL A 262 -7.60 -8.36 7.20
N HIS A 263 -7.98 -7.13 6.87
CA HIS A 263 -7.21 -5.92 7.11
C HIS A 263 -7.98 -5.02 8.08
N ALA A 264 -7.31 -4.56 9.15
CA ALA A 264 -7.93 -3.66 10.13
C ALA A 264 -6.91 -2.69 10.74
N TRP A 265 -7.43 -1.52 11.13
CA TRP A 265 -6.71 -0.50 11.89
C TRP A 265 -7.52 -0.06 13.11
N SER A 266 -6.83 0.30 14.19
CA SER A 266 -7.44 0.95 15.36
C SER A 266 -8.02 2.32 14.98
N HIS A 267 -9.03 2.79 15.71
CA HIS A 267 -9.69 4.09 15.46
C HIS A 267 -10.17 4.26 14.01
N PRO A 268 -10.96 3.31 13.48
CA PRO A 268 -11.38 3.33 12.08
C PRO A 268 -12.35 4.49 11.82
N GLN A 269 -12.06 5.29 10.82
CA GLN A 269 -12.96 6.33 10.31
C GLN A 269 -13.89 5.76 9.24
N ARG A 270 -13.36 4.88 8.36
CA ARG A 270 -14.14 4.16 7.36
C ARG A 270 -13.49 2.85 6.97
N VAL A 271 -14.32 1.92 6.48
CA VAL A 271 -13.88 0.64 5.92
C VAL A 271 -14.54 0.45 4.56
N TRP A 272 -13.75 0.14 3.52
CA TRP A 272 -14.26 0.08 2.14
C TRP A 272 -13.31 -0.68 1.21
N GLY A 273 -13.74 -0.88 -0.05
CA GLY A 273 -12.93 -1.44 -1.13
C GLY A 273 -13.21 -0.76 -2.45
N ASN A 274 -12.26 -0.83 -3.38
CA ASN A 274 -12.38 -0.25 -4.70
C ASN A 274 -12.44 -1.37 -5.77
N PRO A 275 -13.62 -1.68 -6.35
CA PRO A 275 -13.75 -2.77 -7.31
C PRO A 275 -12.84 -2.66 -8.54
N PRO A 276 -12.70 -1.51 -9.21
CA PRO A 276 -11.86 -1.37 -10.39
C PRO A 276 -10.38 -1.70 -10.16
N CYS A 277 -9.87 -1.44 -8.95
CA CYS A 277 -8.52 -1.82 -8.52
C CYS A 277 -8.64 -2.55 -7.18
N PRO A 278 -8.80 -3.88 -7.18
CA PRO A 278 -9.19 -4.63 -6.00
C PRO A 278 -8.25 -4.36 -4.84
N CYS A 279 -8.83 -3.86 -3.75
CA CYS A 279 -8.11 -3.51 -2.53
C CYS A 279 -9.05 -3.54 -1.32
N LEU A 280 -8.44 -3.58 -0.14
CA LEU A 280 -9.10 -3.43 1.15
C LEU A 280 -8.58 -2.17 1.82
N HIS A 281 -9.50 -1.37 2.33
CA HIS A 281 -9.21 -0.18 3.12
C HIS A 281 -9.84 -0.29 4.50
N SER A 282 -9.03 -0.06 5.53
CA SER A 282 -9.45 0.25 6.88
C SER A 282 -8.74 1.54 7.26
N ASP A 283 -9.41 2.66 7.03
CA ASP A 283 -8.81 3.99 7.12
C ASP A 283 -9.00 4.54 8.53
N PRO A 284 -7.92 4.69 9.32
CA PRO A 284 -7.99 5.21 10.68
C PRO A 284 -7.91 6.74 10.72
N GLN A 285 -8.15 7.29 11.92
CA GLN A 285 -7.95 8.69 12.23
C GLN A 285 -7.16 8.85 13.54
N PHE A 286 -6.14 9.71 13.52
CA PHE A 286 -5.50 10.17 14.74
C PHE A 286 -6.38 11.14 15.52
N PRO A 287 -6.24 11.24 16.84
CA PRO A 287 -6.81 12.36 17.57
C PRO A 287 -6.18 13.68 17.12
N ASP A 288 -6.80 14.80 17.49
CA ASP A 288 -6.16 16.11 17.33
C ASP A 288 -4.86 16.16 18.13
N LEU A 289 -3.79 16.72 17.53
CA LEU A 289 -2.46 16.77 18.13
C LEU A 289 -2.00 18.20 18.31
N LYS A 290 -1.64 18.59 19.53
CA LYS A 290 -0.95 19.85 19.81
C LYS A 290 0.50 19.81 19.30
N PRO A 291 1.16 20.97 19.15
CA PRO A 291 2.59 21.01 18.83
C PRO A 291 3.42 20.11 19.76
N GLY A 292 4.24 19.24 19.17
CA GLY A 292 5.08 18.28 19.88
C GLY A 292 4.39 16.98 20.30
N GLU A 293 3.06 16.88 20.23
CA GLU A 293 2.35 15.64 20.58
C GLU A 293 2.51 14.58 19.50
N THR A 294 2.49 13.32 19.94
CA THR A 294 2.56 12.13 19.05
C THR A 294 1.31 11.28 19.25
N GLY A 295 0.65 10.95 18.15
CA GLY A 295 -0.41 9.94 18.07
C GLY A 295 0.12 8.62 17.55
N ARG A 296 -0.55 7.50 17.88
CA ARG A 296 -0.21 6.16 17.44
C ARG A 296 -1.45 5.42 16.97
N LEU A 297 -1.31 4.71 15.85
CA LEU A 297 -2.32 3.83 15.27
C LEU A 297 -1.74 2.42 15.14
N ILE A 298 -2.56 1.41 15.38
CA ILE A 298 -2.19 0.00 15.32
C ILE A 298 -2.96 -0.66 14.18
N GLY A 299 -2.25 -1.35 13.32
CA GLY A 299 -2.82 -2.07 12.17
C GLY A 299 -2.50 -3.57 12.20
N ARG A 300 -3.35 -4.34 11.55
CA ARG A 300 -3.19 -5.79 11.38
C ARG A 300 -3.60 -6.23 9.99
N LEU A 301 -2.90 -7.26 9.50
CA LEU A 301 -3.30 -8.02 8.33
C LEU A 301 -3.23 -9.50 8.70
N TRP A 302 -4.37 -10.19 8.69
CA TRP A 302 -4.46 -11.62 8.99
C TRP A 302 -4.73 -12.44 7.74
N PHE A 303 -4.19 -13.66 7.73
CA PHE A 303 -4.46 -14.70 6.75
C PHE A 303 -5.07 -15.89 7.47
N TYR A 304 -6.32 -16.20 7.15
CA TYR A 304 -7.08 -17.25 7.78
C TYR A 304 -7.47 -18.34 6.78
N GLU A 305 -7.29 -19.59 7.17
CA GLU A 305 -7.73 -20.76 6.43
C GLU A 305 -8.79 -21.49 7.25
N GLY A 306 -10.02 -21.51 6.75
CA GLY A 306 -11.18 -22.08 7.43
C GLY A 306 -12.48 -21.55 6.85
N ARG A 307 -13.61 -22.09 7.33
CA ARG A 307 -14.95 -21.69 6.90
C ARG A 307 -15.67 -20.77 7.89
N ASP A 308 -15.22 -20.74 9.13
CA ASP A 308 -15.84 -19.94 10.20
C ASP A 308 -15.16 -18.57 10.35
N ILE A 309 -15.42 -17.70 9.39
CA ILE A 309 -14.89 -16.31 9.46
C ILE A 309 -15.55 -15.53 10.61
N ASP A 310 -16.80 -15.81 10.95
CA ASP A 310 -17.49 -15.09 12.02
C ASP A 310 -16.92 -15.47 13.40
N GLY A 311 -16.55 -16.73 13.60
CA GLY A 311 -15.81 -17.17 14.78
C GLY A 311 -14.46 -16.44 14.90
N LEU A 312 -13.68 -16.40 13.83
CA LEU A 312 -12.43 -15.61 13.81
C LEU A 312 -12.66 -14.15 14.20
N LEU A 313 -13.64 -13.48 13.59
CA LEU A 313 -13.89 -12.06 13.87
C LEU A 313 -14.31 -11.83 15.33
N ASN A 314 -15.05 -12.74 15.95
CA ASN A 314 -15.40 -12.69 17.37
C ASN A 314 -14.15 -12.83 18.26
N ASP A 315 -13.24 -13.76 17.93
CA ASP A 315 -11.97 -13.92 18.63
C ASP A 315 -11.10 -12.66 18.49
N LEU A 316 -11.01 -12.08 17.31
CA LEU A 316 -10.27 -10.83 17.09
C LEU A 316 -10.86 -9.66 17.88
N LYS A 317 -12.20 -9.50 17.93
CA LYS A 317 -12.88 -8.47 18.74
C LYS A 317 -12.55 -8.55 20.23
N THR A 318 -12.35 -9.74 20.74
CA THR A 318 -12.07 -9.98 22.18
C THR A 318 -10.58 -10.00 22.50
N SER A 319 -9.69 -10.11 21.50
CA SER A 319 -8.25 -10.25 21.69
C SER A 319 -7.54 -8.99 22.18
N GLY A 320 -8.15 -7.80 21.99
CA GLY A 320 -7.53 -6.51 22.31
C GLY A 320 -6.35 -6.16 21.41
N TRP A 321 -6.36 -6.62 20.15
CA TRP A 321 -5.28 -6.42 19.17
C TRP A 321 -5.00 -4.94 18.83
N ASP A 322 -5.92 -4.06 19.11
CA ASP A 322 -5.94 -2.62 18.80
C ASP A 322 -5.47 -1.72 19.96
N ARG A 323 -4.90 -2.33 21.02
CA ARG A 323 -4.43 -1.65 22.26
C ARG A 323 -2.92 -1.59 22.38
#